data_b1d405002712062de1305eda93b73e3f
#
_entry.id   b1d405002712062de1305eda93b73e3f
#
_cell.length_a   1.000
_cell.length_b   1.000
_cell.length_c   1.000
_cell.angle_alpha   90.00
_cell.angle_beta   90.00
_cell.angle_gamma   90.00
#
_symmetry.space_group_name_H-M   'P 1'
#
loop_
_entity.id
_entity.type
_entity.pdbx_description
1 polymer ?
#
loop_
_entity_poly.entity_id
_entity_poly.type
_entity_poly.pdbx_seq_one_letter_code
_entity_poly.pdbx_strand_id
1 'polypeptide(L)'
;QRMEIYGSEGAIVYSLDAQPGEEDVIEVCTGDVYAEGRVFSRLPIPDRCRSDQMQSFADILLKKGDGLAATVEDGLKNQQAVDAVLASAEQGKWLVL
;
A
#
# COMPACT_ATOMS: atom_id res chain seq x y z
N GLN A 1 0.49 8.07 -8.47
CA GLN A 1 1.36 7.35 -7.51
C GLN A 1 1.51 5.90 -7.96
N ARG A 2 2.68 5.31 -7.73
CA ARG A 2 2.96 3.92 -8.10
C ARG A 2 3.72 3.23 -6.97
N MET A 3 3.32 2.01 -6.65
CA MET A 3 3.98 1.14 -5.69
C MET A 3 4.31 -0.19 -6.38
N GLU A 4 5.52 -0.67 -6.19
CA GLU A 4 5.97 -1.95 -6.73
C GLU A 4 6.51 -2.81 -5.59
N ILE A 5 6.04 -4.05 -5.54
CA ILE A 5 6.46 -5.04 -4.55
C ILE A 5 6.98 -6.25 -5.32
N TYR A 6 8.23 -6.63 -5.04
CA TYR A 6 8.90 -7.77 -5.67
C TYR A 6 9.20 -8.83 -4.63
N GLY A 7 8.82 -10.05 -4.93
CA GLY A 7 9.11 -11.24 -4.13
C GLY A 7 9.82 -12.31 -4.94
N SER A 8 10.20 -13.40 -4.29
CA SER A 8 10.87 -14.55 -4.94
C SER A 8 9.97 -15.29 -5.95
N GLU A 9 8.66 -15.18 -5.80
CA GLU A 9 7.69 -15.93 -6.60
C GLU A 9 6.73 -15.05 -7.40
N GLY A 10 6.99 -13.74 -7.44
CA GLY A 10 6.14 -12.83 -8.20
C GLY A 10 6.35 -11.37 -7.86
N ALA A 11 5.60 -10.52 -8.54
CA ALA A 11 5.58 -9.09 -8.32
C ALA A 11 4.15 -8.54 -8.39
N ILE A 12 3.90 -7.49 -7.64
CA ILE A 12 2.68 -6.70 -7.68
C ILE A 12 3.05 -5.26 -8.00
N VAL A 13 2.36 -4.68 -8.96
CA VAL A 13 2.46 -3.26 -9.29
C VAL A 13 1.10 -2.63 -9.08
N TYR A 14 1.05 -1.62 -8.23
CA TYR A 14 -0.14 -0.83 -7.99
C TYR A 14 0.07 0.59 -8.50
N SER A 15 -0.80 1.04 -9.38
CA SER A 15 -0.81 2.39 -9.93
C SER A 15 -2.09 3.10 -9.48
N LEU A 16 -1.91 4.15 -8.69
CA LEU A 16 -2.97 4.98 -8.14
C LEU A 16 -3.09 6.23 -8.99
N ASP A 17 -4.26 6.46 -9.55
CA ASP A 17 -4.69 7.74 -10.13
C ASP A 17 -3.60 8.38 -11.03
N ALA A 18 -3.24 7.68 -12.10
CA ALA A 18 -2.21 8.16 -13.02
C ALA A 18 -2.64 9.47 -13.70
N GLN A 19 -3.95 9.62 -13.96
CA GLN A 19 -4.59 10.82 -14.51
C GLN A 19 -5.96 11.03 -13.85
N PRO A 20 -6.45 12.27 -13.72
CA PRO A 20 -7.80 12.53 -13.22
C PRO A 20 -8.86 11.78 -14.03
N GLY A 21 -9.60 10.88 -13.38
CA GLY A 21 -10.64 10.05 -14.00
C GLY A 21 -10.18 8.70 -14.51
N GLU A 22 -8.90 8.32 -14.36
CA GLU A 22 -8.43 6.96 -14.58
C GLU A 22 -8.65 6.11 -13.32
N GLU A 23 -9.00 4.84 -13.54
CA GLU A 23 -9.16 3.89 -12.45
C GLU A 23 -7.79 3.41 -11.95
N ASP A 24 -7.73 3.11 -10.65
CA ASP A 24 -6.61 2.41 -10.04
C ASP A 24 -6.37 1.07 -10.74
N VAL A 25 -5.11 0.73 -10.91
CA VAL A 25 -4.70 -0.50 -11.59
C VAL A 25 -3.80 -1.32 -10.68
N ILE A 26 -4.14 -2.60 -10.53
CA ILE A 26 -3.26 -3.60 -9.95
C ILE A 26 -2.83 -4.56 -11.06
N GLU A 27 -1.52 -4.75 -11.18
CA GLU A 27 -0.94 -5.72 -12.09
C GLU A 27 -0.13 -6.74 -11.30
N VAL A 28 -0.26 -8.01 -11.64
CA VAL A 28 0.48 -9.09 -10.99
C VAL A 28 1.27 -9.88 -12.02
N CYS A 29 2.48 -10.27 -11.64
CA CYS A 29 3.30 -11.24 -12.33
C CYS A 29 3.58 -12.37 -11.37
N THR A 30 3.32 -13.62 -11.77
CA THR A 30 3.62 -14.82 -10.98
C THR A 30 4.82 -15.56 -11.59
N GLY A 31 5.63 -16.16 -10.73
CA GLY A 31 6.86 -16.84 -11.12
C GLY A 31 8.10 -15.97 -11.03
N ASP A 32 9.16 -16.37 -11.74
CA ASP A 32 10.42 -15.61 -11.72
C ASP A 32 10.25 -14.24 -12.38
N VAL A 33 10.31 -13.21 -11.56
CA VAL A 33 10.16 -11.81 -11.99
C VAL A 33 11.34 -11.29 -12.81
N TYR A 34 12.43 -12.03 -12.84
CA TYR A 34 13.63 -11.70 -13.63
C TYR A 34 13.69 -12.47 -14.95
N ALA A 35 12.78 -13.42 -15.19
CA ALA A 35 12.74 -14.18 -16.43
C ALA A 35 12.47 -13.28 -17.65
N GLU A 36 13.11 -13.60 -18.76
CA GLU A 36 12.76 -12.98 -20.05
C GLU A 36 11.33 -13.35 -20.44
N GLY A 37 10.56 -12.37 -20.94
CA GLY A 37 9.16 -12.58 -21.35
C GLY A 37 8.16 -12.61 -20.22
N ARG A 38 8.50 -12.16 -19.00
CA ARG A 38 7.55 -11.97 -17.92
C ARG A 38 6.35 -11.14 -18.37
N VAL A 39 5.16 -11.58 -17.98
CA VAL A 39 3.91 -10.91 -18.32
C VAL A 39 3.21 -10.46 -17.04
N PHE A 40 2.87 -9.19 -16.99
CA PHE A 40 2.00 -8.63 -15.97
C PHE A 40 0.56 -8.71 -16.43
N SER A 41 -0.30 -9.24 -15.58
CA SER A 41 -1.74 -9.36 -15.84
C SER A 41 -2.50 -8.43 -14.91
N ARG A 42 -3.46 -7.69 -15.47
CA ARG A 42 -4.33 -6.83 -14.65
C ARG A 42 -5.23 -7.69 -13.76
N LEU A 43 -5.26 -7.32 -12.47
CA LEU A 43 -6.18 -7.88 -11.50
C LEU A 43 -7.37 -6.93 -11.34
N PRO A 44 -8.63 -7.40 -11.56
CA PRO A 44 -9.79 -6.55 -11.32
C PRO A 44 -9.91 -6.21 -9.84
N ILE A 45 -10.10 -4.92 -9.53
CA ILE A 45 -10.31 -4.45 -8.16
C ILE A 45 -11.80 -4.54 -7.86
N PRO A 46 -12.23 -5.43 -6.94
CA PRO A 46 -13.65 -5.53 -6.56
C PRO A 46 -14.14 -4.23 -5.94
N ASP A 47 -15.42 -3.87 -6.19
CA ASP A 47 -16.01 -2.63 -5.64
C ASP A 47 -15.92 -2.54 -4.12
N ARG A 48 -16.00 -3.67 -3.40
CA ARG A 48 -15.79 -3.72 -1.95
C ARG A 48 -14.40 -3.27 -1.48
N CYS A 49 -13.41 -3.26 -2.37
CA CYS A 49 -12.04 -2.79 -2.07
C CYS A 49 -11.87 -1.30 -2.40
N ARG A 50 -12.90 -0.67 -2.96
CA ARG A 50 -12.94 0.77 -3.26
C ARG A 50 -13.66 1.46 -2.11
N SER A 51 -12.95 1.82 -1.06
CA SER A 51 -13.55 2.52 0.08
C SER A 51 -13.26 4.01 0.01
N ASP A 52 -14.29 4.81 0.25
CA ASP A 52 -14.13 6.22 0.56
C ASP A 52 -13.57 6.37 1.97
N GLN A 53 -12.60 7.25 2.16
CA GLN A 53 -11.94 7.47 3.45
C GLN A 53 -12.95 7.92 4.53
N MET A 54 -13.90 8.77 4.18
CA MET A 54 -14.92 9.25 5.12
C MET A 54 -15.90 8.15 5.49
N GLN A 55 -16.27 7.30 4.53
CA GLN A 55 -17.10 6.13 4.80
C GLN A 55 -16.38 5.14 5.72
N SER A 56 -15.11 4.85 5.46
CA SER A 56 -14.30 3.97 6.31
C SER A 56 -14.18 4.50 7.74
N PHE A 57 -14.01 5.80 7.91
CA PHE A 57 -13.99 6.45 9.21
C PHE A 57 -15.34 6.32 9.94
N ALA A 58 -16.45 6.57 9.25
CA ALA A 58 -17.78 6.40 9.81
C ALA A 58 -18.05 4.94 10.22
N ASP A 59 -17.61 3.98 9.43
CA ASP A 59 -17.78 2.56 9.71
C ASP A 59 -16.97 2.12 10.95
N ILE A 60 -15.77 2.67 11.17
CA ILE A 60 -15.01 2.47 12.40
C ILE A 60 -15.82 2.95 13.62
N LEU A 61 -16.34 4.18 13.56
CA LEU A 61 -17.13 4.75 14.67
C LEU A 61 -18.39 3.94 14.97
N LEU A 62 -19.02 3.38 13.94
CA LEU A 62 -20.20 2.54 14.04
C LEU A 62 -19.90 1.07 14.36
N LYS A 63 -18.63 0.70 14.53
CA LYS A 63 -18.15 -0.69 14.73
C LYS A 63 -18.59 -1.65 13.62
N LYS A 64 -18.65 -1.15 12.39
CA LYS A 64 -19.01 -1.89 11.17
C LYS A 64 -17.83 -2.08 10.22
N GLY A 65 -16.66 -1.55 10.56
CA GLY A 65 -15.47 -1.62 9.72
C GLY A 65 -14.99 -3.06 9.54
N ASP A 66 -14.39 -3.32 8.41
CA ASP A 66 -13.77 -4.62 8.03
C ASP A 66 -12.37 -4.82 8.64
N GLY A 67 -11.88 -3.85 9.42
CA GLY A 67 -10.56 -3.88 10.04
C GLY A 67 -9.42 -3.50 9.11
N LEU A 68 -9.69 -3.08 7.87
CA LEU A 68 -8.66 -2.70 6.90
C LEU A 68 -8.32 -1.20 6.94
N ALA A 69 -9.20 -0.37 7.52
CA ALA A 69 -8.93 1.05 7.64
C ALA A 69 -7.91 1.32 8.76
N ALA A 70 -6.98 2.24 8.48
CA ALA A 70 -5.95 2.63 9.44
C ALA A 70 -6.57 3.23 10.71
N THR A 71 -6.04 2.82 11.85
CA THR A 71 -6.44 3.30 13.18
C THR A 71 -5.54 4.45 13.65
N VAL A 72 -5.87 5.04 14.80
CA VAL A 72 -5.01 6.04 15.46
C VAL A 72 -3.68 5.41 15.88
N GLU A 73 -3.69 4.15 16.31
CA GLU A 73 -2.49 3.39 16.66
C GLU A 73 -1.58 3.18 15.45
N ASP A 74 -2.14 2.91 14.28
CA ASP A 74 -1.38 2.80 13.03
C ASP A 74 -0.76 4.15 12.65
N GLY A 75 -1.50 5.24 12.82
CA GLY A 75 -1.01 6.60 12.63
C GLY A 75 0.16 6.93 13.57
N LEU A 76 0.06 6.55 14.85
CA LEU A 76 1.15 6.73 15.82
C LEU A 76 2.41 5.93 15.43
N LYS A 77 2.27 4.67 15.05
CA LYS A 77 3.39 3.85 14.60
C LYS A 77 4.06 4.41 13.35
N ASN A 78 3.24 4.91 12.42
CA ASN A 78 3.77 5.57 11.22
C ASN A 78 4.58 6.82 11.58
N GLN A 79 4.09 7.66 12.51
CA GLN A 79 4.82 8.84 12.98
C GLN A 79 6.14 8.44 13.67
N GLN A 80 6.13 7.42 14.52
CA GLN A 80 7.34 6.92 15.15
C GLN A 80 8.39 6.45 14.12
N ALA A 81 7.94 5.79 13.04
CA ALA A 81 8.82 5.38 11.96
C ALA A 81 9.44 6.60 11.23
N VAL A 82 8.64 7.63 10.96
CA VAL A 82 9.13 8.87 10.34
C VAL A 82 10.16 9.56 11.23
N ASP A 83 9.87 9.70 12.51
CA ASP A 83 10.78 10.34 13.49
C ASP A 83 12.09 9.56 13.61
N ALA A 84 12.03 8.21 13.60
CA ALA A 84 13.21 7.37 13.63
C ALA A 84 14.07 7.52 12.35
N VAL A 85 13.45 7.65 11.18
CA VAL A 85 14.17 7.91 9.93
C VAL A 85 14.92 9.25 10.01
N LEU A 86 14.29 10.30 10.48
CA LEU A 86 14.91 11.61 10.65
C LEU A 86 16.08 11.55 11.65
N ALA A 87 15.86 10.94 12.81
CA ALA A 87 16.89 10.79 13.81
C ALA A 87 18.04 9.90 13.35
N SER A 88 17.76 8.84 12.56
CA SER A 88 18.78 8.00 11.94
C SER A 88 19.65 8.80 10.96
N ALA A 89 19.03 9.64 10.15
CA ALA A 89 19.74 10.51 9.21
C ALA A 89 20.65 11.51 9.93
N GLU A 90 20.17 12.15 11.01
CA GLU A 90 20.94 13.09 11.82
C GLU A 90 22.12 12.43 12.54
N GLN A 91 21.92 11.23 13.09
CA GLN A 91 22.91 10.52 13.88
C GLN A 91 23.85 9.63 13.04
N GLY A 92 23.56 9.42 11.77
CA GLY A 92 24.33 8.56 10.87
C GLY A 92 24.36 7.09 11.28
N LYS A 93 23.31 6.59 11.97
CA LYS A 93 23.25 5.22 12.47
C LYS A 93 21.84 4.63 12.34
N TRP A 94 21.76 3.30 12.30
CA TRP A 94 20.51 2.57 12.38
C TRP A 94 19.84 2.76 13.75
N LEU A 95 18.53 3.00 13.74
CA LEU A 95 17.70 3.02 14.94
C LEU A 95 16.72 1.84 14.89
N VAL A 96 16.46 1.26 16.05
CA VAL A 96 15.43 0.21 16.22
C VAL A 96 14.20 0.87 16.81
N LEU A 97 13.02 0.57 16.23
CA LEU A 97 11.71 1.03 16.69
C LEU A 97 11.17 0.14 17.80
#